data_9c10700490411f9753d71b521c798c6c
#
_entry.id   9c10700490411f9753d71b521c798c6c
#
_cell.length_a   1.000
_cell.length_b   1.000
_cell.length_c   1.000
_cell.angle_alpha   90.00
_cell.angle_beta   90.00
_cell.angle_gamma   90.00
#
_symmetry.space_group_name_H-M   'P 1'
#
loop_
_entity.id
_entity.type
_entity.pdbx_description
1 polymer ?
#
loop_
_entity_poly.entity_id
_entity_poly.type
_entity_poly.pdbx_seq_one_letter_code
_entity_poly.pdbx_strand_id
1 'polypeptide(L)'
;FFGDAIITPAISVLSAIEGVSVATPALEHWVIPATLGVLMGLFWIQHQGTGKVGKLFGPIMVVWFGMLALLGIRSILEMPMVLTAIDPRHAWFFVNEHPGMAFVILGAVFLALTGGEALYADMGHFGKLPIRLAWFGLVFPALTLNYFGQGALVLRDPEAIRNPFYLLAPPELLWPMVILATMATVIASQATISGAFSVALQGTRLGFLPRLPTRHTSAAERGQIYIPQLNWAMLVIVIIVVLAFKSSSAIAAAYGIAVAG
;
A
#
# COMPACT_ATOMS: atom_id res chain seq x y z
N PHE A 1 -10.16 -6.75 -8.70
CA PHE A 1 -10.50 -5.61 -7.82
C PHE A 1 -10.95 -6.03 -6.42
N PHE A 2 -11.92 -6.96 -6.28
CA PHE A 2 -12.37 -7.42 -4.94
C PHE A 2 -11.26 -8.12 -4.16
N GLY A 3 -10.42 -8.92 -4.81
CA GLY A 3 -9.26 -9.54 -4.18
C GLY A 3 -8.28 -8.50 -3.65
N ASP A 4 -7.98 -7.49 -4.46
CA ASP A 4 -7.13 -6.36 -4.08
C ASP A 4 -7.73 -5.54 -2.93
N ALA A 5 -9.04 -5.29 -2.94
CA ALA A 5 -9.73 -4.58 -1.88
C ALA A 5 -9.73 -5.31 -0.50
N ILE A 6 -9.37 -6.59 -0.48
CA ILE A 6 -9.17 -7.39 0.73
C ILE A 6 -7.69 -7.44 1.10
N ILE A 7 -6.83 -7.73 0.12
CA ILE A 7 -5.40 -7.96 0.36
C ILE A 7 -4.69 -6.64 0.69
N THR A 8 -4.99 -5.57 -0.03
CA THR A 8 -4.33 -4.26 0.15
C THR A 8 -4.52 -3.70 1.56
N PRO A 9 -5.72 -3.63 2.17
CA PRO A 9 -5.83 -3.24 3.58
C PRO A 9 -5.09 -4.18 4.53
N ALA A 10 -5.14 -5.50 4.31
CA ALA A 10 -4.49 -6.48 5.15
C ALA A 10 -2.96 -6.28 5.16
N ILE A 11 -2.34 -6.28 3.97
CA ILE A 11 -0.89 -6.17 3.84
C ILE A 11 -0.37 -4.79 4.25
N SER A 12 -1.05 -3.72 3.82
CA SER A 12 -0.58 -2.35 4.05
C SER A 12 -0.62 -1.97 5.53
N VAL A 13 -1.74 -2.23 6.22
CA VAL A 13 -1.86 -1.92 7.64
C VAL A 13 -0.94 -2.80 8.47
N LEU A 14 -0.84 -4.11 8.17
CA LEU A 14 0.07 -5.01 8.87
C LEU A 14 1.52 -4.57 8.69
N SER A 15 1.95 -4.28 7.46
CA SER A 15 3.31 -3.79 7.17
C SER A 15 3.63 -2.47 7.88
N ALA A 16 2.67 -1.54 7.97
CA ALA A 16 2.88 -0.30 8.69
C ALA A 16 3.06 -0.53 10.20
N ILE A 17 2.27 -1.43 10.79
CA ILE A 17 2.36 -1.75 12.23
C ILE A 17 3.58 -2.63 12.54
N GLU A 18 4.07 -3.45 11.62
CA GLU A 18 5.34 -4.19 11.77
C GLU A 18 6.53 -3.26 12.06
N GLY A 19 6.47 -2.00 11.61
CA GLY A 19 7.46 -0.99 11.98
C GLY A 19 7.60 -0.74 13.48
N VAL A 20 6.57 -1.03 14.28
CA VAL A 20 6.62 -0.96 15.73
C VAL A 20 7.66 -1.94 16.30
N SER A 21 7.75 -3.14 15.74
CA SER A 21 8.74 -4.14 16.18
C SER A 21 10.17 -3.74 15.81
N VAL A 22 10.36 -3.00 14.70
CA VAL A 22 11.66 -2.44 14.33
C VAL A 22 12.06 -1.31 15.28
N ALA A 23 11.11 -0.44 15.65
CA ALA A 23 11.36 0.65 16.60
C ALA A 23 11.54 0.13 18.05
N THR A 24 10.77 -0.87 18.46
CA THR A 24 10.80 -1.43 19.80
C THR A 24 10.48 -2.93 19.75
N PRO A 25 11.50 -3.82 19.73
CA PRO A 25 11.30 -5.28 19.62
C PRO A 25 10.40 -5.87 20.69
N ALA A 26 10.37 -5.31 21.89
CA ALA A 26 9.50 -5.77 22.99
C ALA A 26 7.99 -5.69 22.66
N LEU A 27 7.61 -4.89 21.65
CA LEU A 27 6.23 -4.72 21.22
C LEU A 27 5.81 -5.63 20.06
N GLU A 28 6.65 -6.56 19.63
CA GLU A 28 6.36 -7.46 18.51
C GLU A 28 5.03 -8.22 18.69
N HIS A 29 4.73 -8.68 19.91
CA HIS A 29 3.48 -9.40 20.22
C HIS A 29 2.22 -8.53 20.09
N TRP A 30 2.36 -7.20 20.07
CA TRP A 30 1.26 -6.26 19.86
C TRP A 30 0.98 -5.95 18.38
N VAL A 31 1.83 -6.37 17.45
CA VAL A 31 1.68 -6.08 16.02
C VAL A 31 0.34 -6.57 15.49
N ILE A 32 -0.02 -7.85 15.72
CA ILE A 32 -1.29 -8.41 15.25
C ILE A 32 -2.50 -7.77 15.94
N PRO A 33 -2.56 -7.67 17.29
CA PRO A 33 -3.68 -6.97 17.95
C PRO A 33 -3.86 -5.52 17.49
N ALA A 34 -2.77 -4.76 17.33
CA ALA A 34 -2.83 -3.38 16.87
C ALA A 34 -3.32 -3.30 15.41
N THR A 35 -2.84 -4.18 14.53
CA THR A 35 -3.30 -4.27 13.14
C THR A 35 -4.80 -4.54 13.08
N LEU A 36 -5.30 -5.50 13.83
CA LEU A 36 -6.74 -5.80 13.92
C LEU A 36 -7.54 -4.60 14.45
N GLY A 37 -7.01 -3.91 15.46
CA GLY A 37 -7.63 -2.70 16.01
C GLY A 37 -7.76 -1.58 14.96
N VAL A 38 -6.69 -1.31 14.21
CA VAL A 38 -6.70 -0.30 13.12
C VAL A 38 -7.66 -0.71 12.00
N LEU A 39 -7.65 -1.97 11.57
CA LEU A 39 -8.56 -2.48 10.54
C LEU A 39 -10.02 -2.41 10.98
N MET A 40 -10.35 -2.86 12.20
CA MET A 40 -11.71 -2.75 12.74
C MET A 40 -12.17 -1.30 12.79
N GLY A 41 -11.31 -0.40 13.27
CA GLY A 41 -11.59 1.05 13.28
C GLY A 41 -11.83 1.61 11.88
N LEU A 42 -11.00 1.22 10.91
CA LEU A 42 -11.12 1.63 9.52
C LEU A 42 -12.48 1.22 8.91
N PHE A 43 -12.84 -0.06 9.02
CA PHE A 43 -14.12 -0.56 8.51
C PHE A 43 -15.33 -0.03 9.29
N TRP A 44 -15.17 0.26 10.57
CA TRP A 44 -16.21 0.89 11.38
C TRP A 44 -16.53 2.31 10.92
N ILE A 45 -15.49 3.11 10.61
CA ILE A 45 -15.66 4.52 10.19
C ILE A 45 -16.29 4.63 8.77
N GLN A 46 -16.23 3.57 7.95
CA GLN A 46 -16.77 3.59 6.58
C GLN A 46 -18.23 4.08 6.49
N HIS A 47 -19.07 3.76 7.48
CA HIS A 47 -20.48 4.15 7.48
C HIS A 47 -20.73 5.66 7.63
N GLN A 48 -19.73 6.41 8.15
CA GLN A 48 -19.82 7.87 8.32
C GLN A 48 -19.41 8.65 7.07
N GLY A 49 -18.81 7.96 6.10
CA GLY A 49 -18.25 8.59 4.90
C GLY A 49 -16.92 9.33 5.16
N THR A 50 -16.18 9.58 4.09
CA THR A 50 -14.83 10.16 4.16
C THR A 50 -14.79 11.69 4.03
N GLY A 51 -15.94 12.35 3.78
CA GLY A 51 -15.98 13.76 3.42
C GLY A 51 -15.32 14.74 4.40
N LYS A 52 -15.39 14.47 5.71
CA LYS A 52 -14.75 15.33 6.72
C LYS A 52 -13.26 15.05 6.87
N VAL A 53 -12.86 13.79 6.80
CA VAL A 53 -11.47 13.34 7.02
C VAL A 53 -10.64 13.46 5.74
N GLY A 54 -11.29 13.37 4.58
CA GLY A 54 -10.64 13.41 3.27
C GLY A 54 -9.82 14.68 2.98
N LYS A 55 -10.19 15.81 3.60
CA LYS A 55 -9.42 17.06 3.48
C LYS A 55 -8.01 16.96 4.06
N LEU A 56 -7.79 16.08 5.02
CA LEU A 56 -6.46 15.84 5.62
C LEU A 56 -5.63 14.86 4.81
N PHE A 57 -6.25 14.06 3.94
CA PHE A 57 -5.55 13.03 3.18
C PHE A 57 -4.46 13.60 2.28
N GLY A 58 -4.77 14.67 1.53
CA GLY A 58 -3.80 15.33 0.66
C GLY A 58 -2.53 15.77 1.38
N PRO A 59 -2.63 16.63 2.41
CA PRO A 59 -1.48 17.05 3.21
C PRO A 59 -0.67 15.90 3.80
N ILE A 60 -1.33 14.88 4.37
CA ILE A 60 -0.66 13.70 4.94
C ILE A 60 0.13 12.97 3.85
N MET A 61 -0.46 12.76 2.67
CA MET A 61 0.21 12.08 1.57
C MET A 61 1.38 12.89 1.00
N VAL A 62 1.28 14.21 0.95
CA VAL A 62 2.41 15.08 0.55
C VAL A 62 3.59 14.92 1.53
N VAL A 63 3.32 14.93 2.84
CA VAL A 63 4.35 14.72 3.86
C VAL A 63 4.93 13.30 3.74
N TRP A 64 4.08 12.29 3.51
CA TRP A 64 4.49 10.90 3.30
C TRP A 64 5.47 10.75 2.13
N PHE A 65 5.08 11.19 0.94
CA PHE A 65 5.94 11.11 -0.24
C PHE A 65 7.19 11.97 -0.12
N GLY A 66 7.09 13.14 0.52
CA GLY A 66 8.24 13.99 0.83
C GLY A 66 9.26 13.27 1.72
N MET A 67 8.79 12.58 2.77
CA MET A 67 9.66 11.80 3.66
C MET A 67 10.31 10.62 2.91
N LEU A 68 9.56 9.89 2.09
CA LEU A 68 10.11 8.80 1.26
C LEU A 68 11.23 9.30 0.34
N ALA A 69 11.02 10.43 -0.33
CA ALA A 69 12.00 11.03 -1.22
C ALA A 69 13.26 11.45 -0.46
N LEU A 70 13.12 12.13 0.68
CA LEU A 70 14.26 12.61 1.48
C LEU A 70 15.12 11.47 2.02
N LEU A 71 14.49 10.43 2.58
CA LEU A 71 15.19 9.25 3.07
C LEU A 71 15.88 8.50 1.92
N GLY A 72 15.20 8.39 0.77
CA GLY A 72 15.74 7.79 -0.43
C GLY A 72 16.97 8.52 -0.94
N ILE A 73 16.89 9.85 -1.10
CA ILE A 73 18.02 10.68 -1.53
C ILE A 73 19.21 10.53 -0.58
N ARG A 74 18.97 10.62 0.74
CA ARG A 74 20.02 10.45 1.74
C ARG A 74 20.79 9.14 1.54
N SER A 75 20.07 8.03 1.42
CA SER A 75 20.70 6.71 1.26
C SER A 75 21.43 6.55 -0.07
N ILE A 76 20.87 7.11 -1.17
CA ILE A 76 21.54 7.13 -2.48
C ILE A 76 22.86 7.91 -2.41
N LEU A 77 22.90 9.05 -1.71
CA LEU A 77 24.12 9.84 -1.54
C LEU A 77 25.20 9.08 -0.75
N GLU A 78 24.80 8.20 0.18
CA GLU A 78 25.72 7.34 0.93
C GLU A 78 26.25 6.16 0.09
N MET A 79 25.51 5.70 -0.95
CA MET A 79 25.91 4.61 -1.86
C MET A 79 25.45 4.90 -3.31
N PRO A 80 26.10 5.84 -4.01
CA PRO A 80 25.69 6.26 -5.37
C PRO A 80 25.76 5.14 -6.42
N MET A 81 26.53 4.07 -6.15
CA MET A 81 26.66 2.92 -7.05
C MET A 81 25.29 2.27 -7.35
N VAL A 82 24.27 2.41 -6.48
CA VAL A 82 22.93 1.90 -6.73
C VAL A 82 22.32 2.44 -8.04
N LEU A 83 22.71 3.64 -8.47
CA LEU A 83 22.21 4.24 -9.71
C LEU A 83 22.63 3.46 -10.97
N THR A 84 23.66 2.61 -10.89
CA THR A 84 24.01 1.71 -12.00
C THR A 84 22.89 0.71 -12.31
N ALA A 85 21.98 0.45 -11.36
CA ALA A 85 20.81 -0.41 -11.58
C ALA A 85 19.80 0.16 -12.62
N ILE A 86 19.97 1.42 -13.05
CA ILE A 86 19.21 1.98 -14.19
C ILE A 86 19.61 1.31 -15.51
N ASP A 87 20.83 0.76 -15.60
CA ASP A 87 21.28 0.05 -16.81
C ASP A 87 20.51 -1.29 -16.93
N PRO A 88 19.69 -1.47 -17.98
CA PRO A 88 18.90 -2.69 -18.17
C PRO A 88 19.75 -3.94 -18.39
N ARG A 89 21.05 -3.79 -18.68
CA ARG A 89 21.97 -4.91 -18.84
C ARG A 89 22.05 -5.77 -17.58
N HIS A 90 22.00 -5.17 -16.39
CA HIS A 90 22.01 -5.91 -15.13
C HIS A 90 20.81 -6.86 -15.00
N ALA A 91 19.60 -6.38 -15.35
CA ALA A 91 18.41 -7.22 -15.38
C ALA A 91 18.52 -8.34 -16.43
N TRP A 92 19.03 -8.01 -17.62
CA TRP A 92 19.22 -8.98 -18.69
C TRP A 92 20.19 -10.11 -18.30
N PHE A 93 21.36 -9.77 -17.73
CA PHE A 93 22.31 -10.76 -17.25
C PHE A 93 21.72 -11.63 -16.15
N PHE A 94 21.05 -11.02 -15.18
CA PHE A 94 20.41 -11.75 -14.07
C PHE A 94 19.36 -12.76 -14.57
N VAL A 95 18.50 -12.37 -15.50
CA VAL A 95 17.46 -13.27 -16.07
C VAL A 95 18.09 -14.44 -16.82
N ASN A 96 19.19 -14.21 -17.55
CA ASN A 96 19.86 -15.28 -18.31
C ASN A 96 20.65 -16.24 -17.40
N GLU A 97 21.30 -15.72 -16.34
CA GLU A 97 22.11 -16.55 -15.45
C GLU A 97 21.25 -17.30 -14.42
N HIS A 98 20.10 -16.71 -14.01
CA HIS A 98 19.26 -17.26 -12.95
C HIS A 98 17.76 -17.29 -13.34
N PRO A 99 17.34 -18.00 -14.41
CA PRO A 99 15.97 -17.92 -14.93
C PRO A 99 14.90 -18.35 -13.92
N GLY A 100 15.17 -19.37 -13.10
CA GLY A 100 14.23 -19.83 -12.07
C GLY A 100 14.04 -18.80 -10.94
N MET A 101 15.13 -18.16 -10.51
CA MET A 101 15.06 -17.10 -9.48
C MET A 101 14.43 -15.82 -10.05
N ALA A 102 14.70 -15.51 -11.32
CA ALA A 102 14.10 -14.38 -12.00
C ALA A 102 12.58 -14.48 -12.05
N PHE A 103 12.02 -15.67 -12.29
CA PHE A 103 10.58 -15.91 -12.25
C PHE A 103 9.97 -15.63 -10.87
N VAL A 104 10.62 -16.08 -9.79
CA VAL A 104 10.16 -15.83 -8.41
C VAL A 104 10.23 -14.33 -8.08
N ILE A 105 11.32 -13.66 -8.45
CA ILE A 105 11.50 -12.22 -8.23
C ILE A 105 10.49 -11.41 -9.05
N LEU A 106 10.11 -11.87 -10.24
CA LEU A 106 9.09 -11.18 -11.05
C LEU A 106 7.77 -11.01 -10.30
N GLY A 107 7.35 -12.01 -9.50
CA GLY A 107 6.19 -11.89 -8.63
C GLY A 107 6.32 -10.76 -7.60
N ALA A 108 7.51 -10.61 -6.99
CA ALA A 108 7.78 -9.52 -6.06
C ALA A 108 7.84 -8.14 -6.76
N VAL A 109 8.41 -8.08 -7.98
CA VAL A 109 8.44 -6.86 -8.81
C VAL A 109 7.02 -6.45 -9.20
N PHE A 110 6.15 -7.41 -9.50
CA PHE A 110 4.74 -7.13 -9.82
C PHE A 110 4.01 -6.42 -8.68
N LEU A 111 4.34 -6.73 -7.41
CA LEU A 111 3.78 -6.03 -6.26
C LEU A 111 4.06 -4.53 -6.27
N ALA A 112 5.22 -4.11 -6.76
CA ALA A 112 5.56 -2.69 -6.89
C ALA A 112 4.69 -1.94 -7.93
N LEU A 113 4.01 -2.66 -8.82
CA LEU A 113 3.17 -2.12 -9.88
C LEU A 113 1.66 -2.25 -9.57
N THR A 114 1.27 -2.80 -8.42
CA THR A 114 -0.13 -2.94 -8.01
C THR A 114 -0.76 -1.60 -7.65
N GLY A 115 -2.09 -1.53 -7.62
CA GLY A 115 -2.86 -0.30 -7.35
C GLY A 115 -3.27 0.46 -8.61
N GLY A 116 -2.99 -0.05 -9.79
CA GLY A 116 -3.45 0.54 -11.06
C GLY A 116 -4.97 0.62 -11.15
N GLU A 117 -5.67 -0.35 -10.59
CA GLU A 117 -7.14 -0.42 -10.54
C GLU A 117 -7.74 0.75 -9.76
N ALA A 118 -7.17 1.08 -8.60
CA ALA A 118 -7.57 2.23 -7.80
C ALA A 118 -7.32 3.54 -8.56
N LEU A 119 -6.19 3.64 -9.25
CA LEU A 119 -5.86 4.78 -10.10
C LEU A 119 -6.89 4.97 -11.24
N TYR A 120 -7.33 3.89 -11.89
CA TYR A 120 -8.37 3.96 -12.92
C TYR A 120 -9.72 4.38 -12.36
N ALA A 121 -10.11 3.89 -11.18
CA ALA A 121 -11.34 4.31 -10.51
C ALA A 121 -11.31 5.82 -10.21
N ASP A 122 -10.19 6.32 -9.69
CA ASP A 122 -9.99 7.73 -9.38
C ASP A 122 -9.97 8.62 -10.62
N MET A 123 -9.44 8.14 -11.75
CA MET A 123 -9.50 8.88 -13.02
C MET A 123 -10.93 9.13 -13.49
N GLY A 124 -11.85 8.23 -13.17
CA GLY A 124 -13.29 8.42 -13.44
C GLY A 124 -13.92 9.53 -12.59
N HIS A 125 -13.41 9.78 -11.40
CA HIS A 125 -13.94 10.78 -10.47
C HIS A 125 -13.28 12.16 -10.61
N PHE A 126 -11.94 12.22 -10.71
CA PHE A 126 -11.16 13.45 -10.66
C PHE A 126 -10.66 13.93 -12.03
N GLY A 127 -10.77 13.10 -13.06
CA GLY A 127 -10.22 13.37 -14.39
C GLY A 127 -8.73 13.05 -14.49
N LYS A 128 -8.20 13.07 -15.72
CA LYS A 128 -6.83 12.63 -16.02
C LYS A 128 -5.75 13.63 -15.56
N LEU A 129 -6.01 14.93 -15.65
CA LEU A 129 -4.96 15.95 -15.45
C LEU A 129 -4.47 16.02 -14.00
N PRO A 130 -5.34 16.11 -12.96
CA PRO A 130 -4.90 16.13 -11.56
C PRO A 130 -4.09 14.88 -11.19
N ILE A 131 -4.52 13.72 -11.65
CA ILE A 131 -3.85 12.45 -11.38
C ILE A 131 -2.47 12.40 -12.01
N ARG A 132 -2.34 12.83 -13.28
CA ARG A 132 -1.04 12.90 -13.96
C ARG A 132 -0.08 13.86 -13.29
N LEU A 133 -0.56 15.04 -12.86
CA LEU A 133 0.26 16.01 -12.14
C LEU A 133 0.74 15.46 -10.80
N ALA A 134 -0.14 14.83 -10.01
CA ALA A 134 0.23 14.20 -8.74
C ALA A 134 1.22 13.06 -8.96
N TRP A 135 0.96 12.20 -9.95
CA TRP A 135 1.81 11.05 -10.25
C TRP A 135 3.21 11.47 -10.68
N PHE A 136 3.34 12.26 -11.74
CA PHE A 136 4.64 12.64 -12.28
C PHE A 136 5.35 13.72 -11.47
N GLY A 137 4.62 14.59 -10.77
CA GLY A 137 5.20 15.66 -9.96
C GLY A 137 5.64 15.24 -8.56
N LEU A 138 5.01 14.23 -7.97
CA LEU A 138 5.27 13.85 -6.59
C LEU A 138 5.45 12.34 -6.40
N VAL A 139 4.43 11.54 -6.76
CA VAL A 139 4.35 10.13 -6.35
C VAL A 139 5.45 9.29 -7.00
N PHE A 140 5.55 9.32 -8.33
CA PHE A 140 6.53 8.54 -9.08
C PHE A 140 7.99 8.90 -8.73
N PRO A 141 8.40 10.19 -8.67
CA PRO A 141 9.74 10.54 -8.23
C PRO A 141 10.03 10.09 -6.81
N ALA A 142 9.10 10.29 -5.87
CA ALA A 142 9.29 9.91 -4.48
C ALA A 142 9.44 8.39 -4.30
N LEU A 143 8.60 7.59 -4.97
CA LEU A 143 8.70 6.13 -4.95
C LEU A 143 10.01 5.64 -5.57
N THR A 144 10.39 6.19 -6.72
CA THR A 144 11.64 5.82 -7.39
C THR A 144 12.85 6.10 -6.48
N LEU A 145 12.91 7.29 -5.89
CA LEU A 145 13.98 7.64 -4.95
C LEU A 145 13.98 6.71 -3.72
N ASN A 146 12.81 6.37 -3.20
CA ASN A 146 12.71 5.46 -2.07
C ASN A 146 13.19 4.04 -2.42
N TYR A 147 12.82 3.49 -3.58
CA TYR A 147 13.27 2.16 -4.01
C TYR A 147 14.78 2.11 -4.24
N PHE A 148 15.36 3.10 -4.93
CA PHE A 148 16.80 3.22 -5.03
C PHE A 148 17.47 3.40 -3.67
N GLY A 149 16.87 4.17 -2.77
CA GLY A 149 17.37 4.37 -1.41
C GLY A 149 17.40 3.07 -0.61
N GLN A 150 16.36 2.24 -0.69
CA GLN A 150 16.35 0.92 -0.06
C GLN A 150 17.40 -0.01 -0.69
N GLY A 151 17.54 0.02 -2.01
CA GLY A 151 18.61 -0.70 -2.71
C GLY A 151 20.02 -0.26 -2.25
N ALA A 152 20.26 1.03 -2.13
CA ALA A 152 21.51 1.58 -1.63
C ALA A 152 21.80 1.14 -0.18
N LEU A 153 20.77 1.11 0.67
CA LEU A 153 20.90 0.62 2.05
C LEU A 153 21.31 -0.86 2.08
N VAL A 154 20.64 -1.72 1.32
CA VAL A 154 20.93 -3.17 1.28
C VAL A 154 22.32 -3.45 0.69
N LEU A 155 22.77 -2.67 -0.29
CA LEU A 155 24.12 -2.78 -0.84
C LEU A 155 25.21 -2.41 0.21
N ARG A 156 24.93 -1.45 1.09
CA ARG A 156 25.82 -1.02 2.16
C ARG A 156 25.79 -1.93 3.38
N ASP A 157 24.58 -2.36 3.75
CA ASP A 157 24.32 -3.21 4.91
C ASP A 157 23.37 -4.36 4.50
N PRO A 158 23.92 -5.54 4.17
CA PRO A 158 23.13 -6.70 3.77
C PRO A 158 22.12 -7.17 4.84
N GLU A 159 22.37 -6.91 6.12
CA GLU A 159 21.42 -7.28 7.19
C GLU A 159 20.13 -6.44 7.15
N ALA A 160 20.18 -5.26 6.52
CA ALA A 160 19.01 -4.41 6.34
C ALA A 160 17.93 -5.04 5.45
N ILE A 161 18.23 -6.14 4.73
CA ILE A 161 17.24 -6.89 3.92
C ILE A 161 16.04 -7.38 4.73
N ARG A 162 16.20 -7.54 6.04
CA ARG A 162 15.11 -7.96 6.95
C ARG A 162 13.96 -6.96 7.00
N ASN A 163 14.25 -5.66 6.90
CA ASN A 163 13.25 -4.59 6.80
C ASN A 163 13.87 -3.30 6.23
N PRO A 164 14.17 -3.26 4.92
CA PRO A 164 14.89 -2.15 4.31
C PRO A 164 14.11 -0.83 4.38
N PHE A 165 12.80 -0.88 4.45
CA PHE A 165 11.94 0.29 4.51
C PHE A 165 12.12 1.09 5.82
N TYR A 166 11.95 0.43 6.96
CA TYR A 166 12.08 1.11 8.26
C TYR A 166 13.54 1.38 8.64
N LEU A 167 14.45 0.50 8.25
CA LEU A 167 15.89 0.69 8.50
C LEU A 167 16.53 1.78 7.63
N LEU A 168 15.80 2.29 6.63
CA LEU A 168 16.21 3.49 5.87
C LEU A 168 16.14 4.76 6.73
N ALA A 169 15.26 4.80 7.73
CA ALA A 169 15.11 5.92 8.64
C ALA A 169 16.15 5.87 9.78
N PRO A 170 16.73 7.02 10.19
CA PRO A 170 17.52 7.09 11.40
C PRO A 170 16.65 6.77 12.63
N PRO A 171 17.25 6.28 13.73
CA PRO A 171 16.51 5.84 14.93
C PRO A 171 15.52 6.87 15.47
N GLU A 172 15.87 8.15 15.41
CA GLU A 172 15.02 9.25 15.92
C GLU A 172 13.75 9.45 15.10
N LEU A 173 13.76 9.06 13.82
CA LEU A 173 12.63 9.19 12.90
C LEU A 173 11.80 7.91 12.76
N LEU A 174 12.15 6.80 13.42
CA LEU A 174 11.42 5.55 13.31
C LEU A 174 9.96 5.68 13.77
N TRP A 175 9.71 6.25 14.96
CA TRP A 175 8.35 6.45 15.46
C TRP A 175 7.52 7.41 14.58
N PRO A 176 8.02 8.61 14.22
CA PRO A 176 7.35 9.45 13.23
C PRO A 176 7.03 8.71 11.92
N MET A 177 7.96 7.89 11.43
CA MET A 177 7.77 7.11 10.21
C MET A 177 6.68 6.04 10.36
N VAL A 178 6.64 5.31 11.46
CA VAL A 178 5.58 4.32 11.75
C VAL A 178 4.21 4.97 11.81
N ILE A 179 4.09 6.12 12.50
CA ILE A 179 2.83 6.86 12.60
C ILE A 179 2.38 7.33 11.19
N LEU A 180 3.29 7.93 10.44
CA LEU A 180 2.99 8.45 9.10
C LEU A 180 2.68 7.32 8.12
N ALA A 181 3.39 6.20 8.19
CA ALA A 181 3.10 4.99 7.42
C ALA A 181 1.71 4.44 7.74
N THR A 182 1.35 4.37 9.03
CA THR A 182 0.01 3.92 9.45
C THR A 182 -1.09 4.85 8.92
N MET A 183 -0.90 6.16 8.99
CA MET A 183 -1.84 7.11 8.40
C MET A 183 -1.96 6.95 6.88
N ALA A 184 -0.83 6.81 6.18
CA ALA A 184 -0.81 6.62 4.73
C ALA A 184 -1.51 5.32 4.32
N THR A 185 -1.29 4.22 5.05
CA THR A 185 -1.93 2.93 4.76
C THR A 185 -3.43 2.93 5.08
N VAL A 186 -3.86 3.66 6.11
CA VAL A 186 -5.29 3.89 6.37
C VAL A 186 -5.94 4.64 5.21
N ILE A 187 -5.28 5.68 4.68
CA ILE A 187 -5.77 6.44 3.52
C ILE A 187 -5.85 5.56 2.28
N ALA A 188 -4.79 4.78 1.99
CA ALA A 188 -4.76 3.88 0.85
C ALA A 188 -5.85 2.79 0.95
N SER A 189 -6.00 2.19 2.13
CA SER A 189 -7.06 1.20 2.40
C SER A 189 -8.45 1.78 2.22
N GLN A 190 -8.66 3.03 2.66
CA GLN A 190 -9.90 3.77 2.48
C GLN A 190 -10.26 3.94 1.00
N ALA A 191 -9.29 4.31 0.17
CA ALA A 191 -9.49 4.47 -1.26
C ALA A 191 -9.89 3.14 -1.93
N THR A 192 -9.20 2.05 -1.59
CA THR A 192 -9.45 0.71 -2.15
C THR A 192 -10.83 0.18 -1.75
N ILE A 193 -11.23 0.33 -0.47
CA ILE A 193 -12.56 -0.09 0.02
C ILE A 193 -13.68 0.71 -0.66
N SER A 194 -13.50 2.03 -0.78
CA SER A 194 -14.47 2.91 -1.47
C SER A 194 -14.60 2.56 -2.96
N GLY A 195 -13.48 2.23 -3.61
CA GLY A 195 -13.43 1.72 -4.97
C GLY A 195 -14.23 0.42 -5.11
N ALA A 196 -14.10 -0.53 -4.17
CA ALA A 196 -14.85 -1.78 -4.17
C ALA A 196 -16.36 -1.55 -4.10
N PHE A 197 -16.82 -0.60 -3.29
CA PHE A 197 -18.24 -0.24 -3.26
C PHE A 197 -18.73 0.33 -4.60
N SER A 198 -17.92 1.15 -5.24
CA SER A 198 -18.24 1.73 -6.55
C SER A 198 -18.36 0.67 -7.65
N VAL A 199 -17.42 -0.27 -7.68
CA VAL A 199 -17.43 -1.41 -8.61
C VAL A 199 -18.63 -2.34 -8.33
N ALA A 200 -18.94 -2.63 -7.05
CA ALA A 200 -20.08 -3.43 -6.67
C ALA A 200 -21.42 -2.81 -7.13
N LEU A 201 -21.57 -1.49 -6.97
CA LEU A 201 -22.74 -0.78 -7.47
C LEU A 201 -22.87 -0.87 -8.99
N GLN A 202 -21.76 -0.70 -9.72
CA GLN A 202 -21.76 -0.84 -11.18
C GLN A 202 -22.10 -2.27 -11.59
N GLY A 203 -21.54 -3.29 -10.93
CA GLY A 203 -21.89 -4.70 -11.14
C GLY A 203 -23.37 -5.00 -10.90
N THR A 204 -23.96 -4.38 -9.88
CA THR A 204 -25.41 -4.49 -9.61
C THR A 204 -26.23 -3.82 -10.72
N ARG A 205 -25.83 -2.65 -11.21
CA ARG A 205 -26.53 -1.94 -12.30
C ARG A 205 -26.47 -2.68 -13.63
N LEU A 206 -25.37 -3.39 -13.87
CA LEU A 206 -25.18 -4.21 -15.07
C LEU A 206 -25.80 -5.62 -14.95
N GLY A 207 -26.36 -5.97 -13.80
CA GLY A 207 -27.00 -7.27 -13.58
C GLY A 207 -26.04 -8.41 -13.25
N PHE A 208 -24.74 -8.13 -13.03
CA PHE A 208 -23.75 -9.13 -12.62
C PHE A 208 -23.83 -9.49 -11.14
N LEU A 209 -24.34 -8.59 -10.31
CA LEU A 209 -24.50 -8.79 -8.87
C LEU A 209 -25.97 -8.60 -8.46
N PRO A 210 -26.42 -9.28 -7.39
CA PRO A 210 -27.75 -9.06 -6.84
C PRO A 210 -27.88 -7.61 -6.33
N ARG A 211 -29.10 -7.13 -6.20
CA ARG A 211 -29.37 -5.79 -5.65
C ARG A 211 -28.95 -5.74 -4.17
N LEU A 212 -27.88 -5.01 -3.89
CA LEU A 212 -27.37 -4.77 -2.55
C LEU A 212 -27.94 -3.43 -2.03
N PRO A 213 -28.34 -3.35 -0.75
CA PRO A 213 -28.76 -2.10 -0.14
C PRO A 213 -27.57 -1.13 -0.10
N THR A 214 -27.71 0.00 -0.80
CA THR A 214 -26.68 1.04 -0.88
C THR A 214 -27.12 2.27 -0.08
N ARG A 215 -26.17 2.90 0.61
CA ARG A 215 -26.38 4.18 1.31
C ARG A 215 -25.43 5.21 0.73
N HIS A 216 -25.94 6.39 0.40
CA HIS A 216 -25.10 7.53 0.04
C HIS A 216 -24.64 8.22 1.33
N THR A 217 -23.33 8.36 1.51
CA THR A 217 -22.75 8.92 2.73
C THR A 217 -22.46 10.42 2.62
N SER A 218 -22.55 11.00 1.40
CA SER A 218 -22.41 12.43 1.15
C SER A 218 -23.50 12.93 0.20
N ALA A 219 -24.10 14.08 0.55
CA ALA A 219 -25.02 14.79 -0.34
C ALA A 219 -24.29 15.62 -1.41
N ALA A 220 -23.05 16.02 -1.13
CA ALA A 220 -22.24 16.87 -2.03
C ALA A 220 -21.44 16.05 -3.06
N GLU A 221 -21.04 14.84 -2.72
CA GLU A 221 -20.24 13.98 -3.58
C GLU A 221 -21.02 12.73 -3.96
N ARG A 222 -21.59 12.72 -5.15
CA ARG A 222 -22.45 11.62 -5.68
C ARG A 222 -21.74 10.26 -5.79
N GLY A 223 -20.40 10.21 -5.61
CA GLY A 223 -19.58 9.00 -5.69
C GLY A 223 -19.36 8.27 -4.36
N GLN A 224 -19.69 8.89 -3.22
CA GLN A 224 -19.47 8.25 -1.90
C GLN A 224 -20.63 7.31 -1.54
N ILE A 225 -20.39 6.02 -1.77
CA ILE A 225 -21.36 4.95 -1.58
C ILE A 225 -20.85 4.03 -0.47
N TYR A 226 -21.77 3.58 0.37
CA TYR A 226 -21.53 2.59 1.40
C TYR A 226 -22.45 1.39 1.22
N ILE A 227 -21.89 0.19 1.21
CA ILE A 227 -22.62 -1.09 1.10
C ILE A 227 -22.35 -1.91 2.36
N PRO A 228 -23.26 -1.91 3.36
CA PRO A 228 -23.01 -2.54 4.66
C PRO A 228 -22.60 -4.01 4.59
N GLN A 229 -23.30 -4.79 3.77
CA GLN A 229 -23.05 -6.23 3.63
C GLN A 229 -21.63 -6.50 3.10
N LEU A 230 -21.23 -5.75 2.06
CA LEU A 230 -19.91 -5.89 1.48
C LEU A 230 -18.82 -5.43 2.46
N ASN A 231 -19.05 -4.34 3.18
CA ASN A 231 -18.12 -3.82 4.18
C ASN A 231 -17.79 -4.85 5.27
N TRP A 232 -18.82 -5.45 5.88
CA TRP A 232 -18.61 -6.44 6.93
C TRP A 232 -18.06 -7.76 6.39
N ALA A 233 -18.47 -8.19 5.20
CA ALA A 233 -17.90 -9.36 4.55
C ALA A 233 -16.39 -9.16 4.28
N MET A 234 -16.00 -8.01 3.74
CA MET A 234 -14.61 -7.67 3.51
C MET A 234 -13.81 -7.65 4.82
N LEU A 235 -14.34 -7.02 5.90
CA LEU A 235 -13.67 -7.02 7.20
C LEU A 235 -13.39 -8.44 7.71
N VAL A 236 -14.38 -9.34 7.64
CA VAL A 236 -14.21 -10.73 8.10
C VAL A 236 -13.10 -11.41 7.32
N ILE A 237 -13.07 -11.26 5.99
CA ILE A 237 -12.04 -11.87 5.15
C ILE A 237 -10.67 -11.26 5.42
N VAL A 238 -10.57 -9.93 5.57
CA VAL A 238 -9.32 -9.22 5.93
C VAL A 238 -8.78 -9.74 7.25
N ILE A 239 -9.62 -9.91 8.27
CA ILE A 239 -9.22 -10.48 9.57
C ILE A 239 -8.70 -11.91 9.40
N ILE A 240 -9.39 -12.75 8.62
CA ILE A 240 -8.95 -14.12 8.34
C ILE A 240 -7.57 -14.11 7.67
N VAL A 241 -7.35 -13.27 6.67
CA VAL A 241 -6.07 -13.14 5.97
C VAL A 241 -4.96 -12.74 6.96
N VAL A 242 -5.17 -11.71 7.79
CA VAL A 242 -4.17 -11.26 8.76
C VAL A 242 -3.83 -12.37 9.76
N LEU A 243 -4.83 -13.08 10.28
CA LEU A 243 -4.63 -14.16 11.25
C LEU A 243 -4.00 -15.42 10.63
N ALA A 244 -4.29 -15.72 9.36
CA ALA A 244 -3.74 -16.86 8.66
C ALA A 244 -2.26 -16.68 8.32
N PHE A 245 -1.89 -15.50 7.80
CA PHE A 245 -0.52 -15.23 7.33
C PHE A 245 0.40 -14.64 8.40
N LYS A 246 -0.12 -13.83 9.32
CA LYS A 246 0.58 -13.22 10.47
C LYS A 246 1.77 -12.31 10.14
N SER A 247 2.18 -12.21 8.87
CA SER A 247 3.22 -11.28 8.41
C SER A 247 2.89 -10.69 7.04
N SER A 248 3.26 -9.44 6.84
CA SER A 248 3.06 -8.75 5.56
C SER A 248 3.84 -9.42 4.42
N SER A 249 5.05 -9.92 4.71
CA SER A 249 5.88 -10.65 3.75
C SER A 249 5.22 -11.93 3.27
N ALA A 250 4.54 -12.69 4.15
CA ALA A 250 3.82 -13.91 3.77
C ALA A 250 2.61 -13.58 2.88
N ILE A 251 1.86 -12.52 3.21
CA ILE A 251 0.74 -12.04 2.36
C ILE A 251 1.27 -11.59 1.00
N ALA A 252 2.38 -10.83 0.98
CA ALA A 252 3.02 -10.37 -0.24
C ALA A 252 3.45 -11.52 -1.15
N ALA A 253 4.09 -12.55 -0.59
CA ALA A 253 4.52 -13.73 -1.34
C ALA A 253 3.33 -14.48 -1.96
N ALA A 254 2.26 -14.71 -1.18
CA ALA A 254 1.04 -15.34 -1.65
C ALA A 254 0.37 -14.54 -2.78
N TYR A 255 0.29 -13.22 -2.62
CA TYR A 255 -0.28 -12.32 -3.61
C TYR A 255 0.57 -12.28 -4.89
N GLY A 256 1.89 -12.16 -4.76
CA GLY A 256 2.81 -12.16 -5.90
C GLY A 256 2.70 -13.43 -6.74
N ILE A 257 2.61 -14.61 -6.09
CA ILE A 257 2.42 -15.89 -6.77
C ILE A 257 1.03 -15.93 -7.47
N ALA A 258 -0.02 -15.48 -6.80
CA ALA A 258 -1.37 -15.49 -7.35
C ALA A 258 -1.54 -14.57 -8.57
N VAL A 259 -0.72 -13.51 -8.68
CA VAL A 259 -0.76 -12.57 -9.82
C VAL A 259 0.17 -13.00 -10.94
N ALA A 260 1.31 -13.65 -10.64
CA ALA A 260 2.31 -14.06 -11.62
C ALA A 260 2.02 -15.45 -12.24
N GLY A 261 1.24 -16.31 -11.58
CA GLY A 261 0.82 -17.66 -12.04
C GLY A 261 -0.52 -17.66 -12.74
#